data_ada344ca84d690d3efc970efb8d99ebf
#
_entry.id   ada344ca84d690d3efc970efb8d99ebf
#
_cell.length_a   1.000
_cell.length_b   1.000
_cell.length_c   1.000
_cell.angle_alpha   90.00
_cell.angle_beta   90.00
_cell.angle_gamma   90.00
#
_symmetry.space_group_name_H-M   'P 1'
#
loop_
_entity.id
_entity.type
_entity.pdbx_description
1 polymer ?
#
loop_
_entity_poly.entity_id
_entity_poly.type
_entity_poly.pdbx_seq_one_letter_code
_entity_poly.pdbx_strand_id
1 'polypeptide(L)'
;MHVETRLERARAAKKLGRLDEARRIAGEALASAPDDPALLELLADVAYRLDDTDEALRLGRQAIAADPARVDAYLTVAWASAGLGDKDEALRCAREAVRLAPHSTPVLLALALLLAVYSAQDPAISAEAKELVERAVELTPGDADVHASAADVLHQLHEREAAQAHVDAGLAEDPANENLLRIKARLEVDGFHRYRAAATLRGLLGTRPGDAEARRMLASILWRALLGLVTVLWVYVLATATLSMLLPISALRGASAVFFVLVPFAWFGVFRKLRRRLPPRYIRTRLRDRPSAVLALVMLVGVTLLAWLGGVLVRAELTTGLVRLGYWVMLFAVVAAALSHLALYRAWMRGYADEAEHDGHETYVMVGLVVVVPGGVILLAALGILRFFARQPVAFAVVMTTLCLIALTFVVEAVRALVARWGEWIGPGKILAGLLAVGALAMAGMWWGTVHLTTDHIPGVPQRYGMESSVP
;
A
#
# COMPACT_ATOMS: atom_id res chain seq x y z
N MET A 1 12.55 -35.33 -37.69
CA MET A 1 12.80 -35.23 -36.25
C MET A 1 11.46 -35.52 -35.58
N HIS A 2 11.38 -36.56 -34.73
CA HIS A 2 10.12 -36.99 -34.13
C HIS A 2 9.50 -35.91 -33.27
N VAL A 3 8.16 -35.83 -33.24
CA VAL A 3 7.37 -34.86 -32.42
C VAL A 3 7.80 -34.92 -30.96
N GLU A 4 8.02 -36.11 -30.43
CA GLU A 4 8.48 -36.34 -29.06
C GLU A 4 9.82 -35.66 -28.73
N THR A 5 10.79 -35.72 -29.64
CA THR A 5 12.09 -35.04 -29.46
C THR A 5 11.92 -33.52 -29.41
N ARG A 6 10.99 -32.96 -30.19
CA ARG A 6 10.68 -31.51 -30.15
C ARG A 6 9.96 -31.14 -28.87
N LEU A 7 9.01 -31.97 -28.40
CA LEU A 7 8.31 -31.77 -27.12
C LEU A 7 9.31 -31.73 -25.96
N GLU A 8 10.24 -32.67 -25.88
CA GLU A 8 11.27 -32.69 -24.83
C GLU A 8 12.19 -31.46 -24.88
N ARG A 9 12.58 -31.03 -26.08
CA ARG A 9 13.38 -29.81 -26.28
C ARG A 9 12.60 -28.55 -25.84
N ALA A 10 11.32 -28.47 -26.18
CA ALA A 10 10.47 -27.36 -25.76
C ALA A 10 10.27 -27.34 -24.24
N ARG A 11 10.09 -28.52 -23.62
CA ARG A 11 10.05 -28.64 -22.13
C ARG A 11 11.37 -28.20 -21.49
N ALA A 12 12.51 -28.59 -22.06
CA ALA A 12 13.81 -28.14 -21.57
C ALA A 12 14.00 -26.62 -21.69
N ALA A 13 13.60 -26.02 -22.82
CA ALA A 13 13.63 -24.55 -23.00
C ALA A 13 12.74 -23.85 -21.97
N LYS A 14 11.51 -24.35 -21.72
CA LYS A 14 10.60 -23.85 -20.68
C LYS A 14 11.25 -23.89 -19.29
N LYS A 15 11.87 -25.00 -18.91
CA LYS A 15 12.57 -25.16 -17.61
C LYS A 15 13.71 -24.15 -17.44
N LEU A 16 14.38 -23.78 -18.54
CA LEU A 16 15.45 -22.78 -18.57
C LEU A 16 14.92 -21.33 -18.62
N GLY A 17 13.60 -21.13 -18.58
CA GLY A 17 12.97 -19.80 -18.66
C GLY A 17 13.01 -19.19 -20.08
N ARG A 18 13.41 -19.97 -21.11
CA ARG A 18 13.46 -19.51 -22.51
C ARG A 18 12.09 -19.69 -23.17
N LEU A 19 11.11 -18.94 -22.71
CA LEU A 19 9.70 -19.13 -23.06
C LEU A 19 9.43 -18.92 -24.55
N ASP A 20 10.02 -17.89 -25.17
CA ASP A 20 9.88 -17.68 -26.64
C ASP A 20 10.45 -18.80 -27.47
N GLU A 21 11.59 -19.36 -27.04
CA GLU A 21 12.17 -20.53 -27.70
C GLU A 21 11.28 -21.77 -27.53
N ALA A 22 10.74 -22.00 -26.33
CA ALA A 22 9.80 -23.09 -26.07
C ALA A 22 8.53 -22.94 -26.93
N ARG A 23 7.95 -21.74 -27.03
CA ARG A 23 6.79 -21.43 -27.89
C ARG A 23 7.07 -21.74 -29.35
N ARG A 24 8.23 -21.33 -29.86
CA ARG A 24 8.61 -21.58 -31.25
C ARG A 24 8.76 -23.09 -31.53
N ILE A 25 9.52 -23.82 -30.69
CA ILE A 25 9.78 -25.25 -30.91
C ILE A 25 8.49 -26.08 -30.82
N ALA A 26 7.65 -25.78 -29.79
CA ALA A 26 6.39 -26.50 -29.61
C ALA A 26 5.36 -26.14 -30.70
N GLY A 27 5.32 -24.89 -31.17
CA GLY A 27 4.48 -24.46 -32.30
C GLY A 27 4.84 -25.13 -33.61
N GLU A 28 6.15 -25.27 -33.92
CA GLU A 28 6.62 -26.02 -35.08
C GLU A 28 6.27 -27.51 -34.98
N ALA A 29 6.27 -28.08 -33.77
CA ALA A 29 5.87 -29.47 -33.55
C ALA A 29 4.35 -29.63 -33.72
N LEU A 30 3.55 -28.70 -33.18
CA LEU A 30 2.08 -28.70 -33.27
C LEU A 30 1.62 -28.61 -34.73
N ALA A 31 2.32 -27.88 -35.59
CA ALA A 31 2.02 -27.83 -37.04
C ALA A 31 2.09 -29.19 -37.68
N SER A 32 2.86 -30.16 -37.15
CA SER A 32 2.97 -31.52 -37.63
C SER A 32 2.01 -32.50 -36.94
N ALA A 33 1.49 -32.13 -35.77
CA ALA A 33 0.56 -32.91 -34.96
C ALA A 33 -0.44 -31.96 -34.27
N PRO A 34 -1.46 -31.41 -34.97
CA PRO A 34 -2.31 -30.32 -34.49
C PRO A 34 -3.14 -30.66 -33.25
N ASP A 35 -3.47 -31.92 -33.03
CA ASP A 35 -4.29 -32.41 -31.95
C ASP A 35 -3.49 -33.13 -30.85
N ASP A 36 -2.16 -32.99 -30.84
CA ASP A 36 -1.33 -33.60 -29.80
C ASP A 36 -1.58 -32.88 -28.46
N PRO A 37 -2.20 -33.56 -27.45
CA PRO A 37 -2.61 -32.94 -26.22
C PRO A 37 -1.42 -32.50 -25.37
N ALA A 38 -0.24 -33.14 -25.50
CA ALA A 38 0.94 -32.76 -24.73
C ALA A 38 1.60 -31.46 -25.26
N LEU A 39 1.55 -31.27 -26.61
CA LEU A 39 2.01 -30.01 -27.20
C LEU A 39 1.05 -28.86 -26.92
N LEU A 40 -0.26 -29.11 -27.00
CA LEU A 40 -1.29 -28.13 -26.67
C LEU A 40 -1.18 -27.66 -25.20
N GLU A 41 -1.03 -28.60 -24.27
CA GLU A 41 -0.82 -28.31 -22.84
C GLU A 41 0.46 -27.50 -22.59
N LEU A 42 1.57 -27.90 -23.21
CA LEU A 42 2.83 -27.17 -23.06
C LEU A 42 2.74 -25.74 -23.60
N LEU A 43 2.11 -25.58 -24.78
CA LEU A 43 1.91 -24.25 -25.36
C LEU A 43 0.94 -23.37 -24.52
N ALA A 44 -0.10 -23.98 -23.95
CA ALA A 44 -1.00 -23.28 -23.04
C ALA A 44 -0.25 -22.74 -21.80
N ASP A 45 0.58 -23.56 -21.14
CA ASP A 45 1.37 -23.12 -19.99
C ASP A 45 2.41 -22.05 -20.40
N VAL A 46 3.05 -22.22 -21.57
CA VAL A 46 4.00 -21.20 -22.09
C VAL A 46 3.28 -19.87 -22.41
N ALA A 47 2.12 -19.93 -23.04
CA ALA A 47 1.31 -18.75 -23.33
C ALA A 47 0.90 -18.03 -22.04
N TYR A 48 0.43 -18.77 -21.02
CA TYR A 48 0.11 -18.20 -19.70
C TYR A 48 1.31 -17.50 -19.06
N ARG A 49 2.51 -18.12 -19.12
CA ARG A 49 3.75 -17.52 -18.57
C ARG A 49 4.25 -16.32 -19.36
N LEU A 50 3.83 -16.16 -20.61
CA LEU A 50 4.09 -14.99 -21.46
C LEU A 50 3.00 -13.92 -21.33
N ASP A 51 2.05 -14.08 -20.39
CA ASP A 51 0.93 -13.18 -20.15
C ASP A 51 -0.09 -13.12 -21.32
N ASP A 52 -0.05 -14.14 -22.19
CA ASP A 52 -0.99 -14.32 -23.32
C ASP A 52 -2.16 -15.19 -22.84
N THR A 53 -3.00 -14.60 -21.96
CA THR A 53 -4.04 -15.34 -21.23
C THR A 53 -5.12 -15.90 -22.15
N ASP A 54 -5.51 -15.18 -23.21
CA ASP A 54 -6.51 -15.66 -24.19
C ASP A 54 -6.02 -16.87 -24.95
N GLU A 55 -4.78 -16.86 -25.41
CA GLU A 55 -4.16 -17.98 -26.09
C GLU A 55 -3.98 -19.18 -25.15
N ALA A 56 -3.60 -18.94 -23.88
CA ALA A 56 -3.51 -19.98 -22.86
C ALA A 56 -4.85 -20.70 -22.65
N LEU A 57 -5.97 -19.95 -22.55
CA LEU A 57 -7.31 -20.52 -22.45
C LEU A 57 -7.69 -21.34 -23.69
N ARG A 58 -7.46 -20.78 -24.87
CA ARG A 58 -7.78 -21.44 -26.13
C ARG A 58 -7.05 -22.80 -26.27
N LEU A 59 -5.74 -22.81 -26.05
CA LEU A 59 -4.90 -23.99 -26.13
C LEU A 59 -5.21 -24.97 -25.00
N GLY A 60 -5.40 -24.51 -23.77
CA GLY A 60 -5.72 -25.37 -22.65
C GLY A 60 -7.07 -26.07 -22.81
N ARG A 61 -8.10 -25.39 -23.32
CA ARG A 61 -9.39 -26.02 -23.65
C ARG A 61 -9.26 -27.05 -24.79
N GLN A 62 -8.42 -26.80 -25.79
CA GLN A 62 -8.13 -27.76 -26.84
C GLN A 62 -7.40 -28.97 -26.29
N ALA A 63 -6.42 -28.80 -25.39
CA ALA A 63 -5.72 -29.91 -24.73
C ALA A 63 -6.68 -30.78 -23.92
N ILE A 64 -7.60 -30.18 -23.15
CA ILE A 64 -8.65 -30.90 -22.41
C ILE A 64 -9.59 -31.66 -23.37
N ALA A 65 -9.97 -31.06 -24.49
CA ALA A 65 -10.85 -31.69 -25.46
C ALA A 65 -10.17 -32.90 -26.14
N ALA A 66 -8.86 -32.80 -26.40
CA ALA A 66 -8.06 -33.87 -26.98
C ALA A 66 -7.79 -35.02 -25.98
N ASP A 67 -7.54 -34.69 -24.72
CA ASP A 67 -7.29 -35.64 -23.64
C ASP A 67 -7.83 -35.13 -22.30
N PRO A 68 -9.02 -35.55 -21.86
CA PRO A 68 -9.63 -35.11 -20.60
C PRO A 68 -8.89 -35.54 -19.31
N ALA A 69 -7.85 -36.34 -19.40
CA ALA A 69 -7.05 -36.76 -18.25
C ALA A 69 -5.83 -35.84 -17.99
N ARG A 70 -5.69 -34.75 -18.73
CA ARG A 70 -4.57 -33.81 -18.65
C ARG A 70 -4.71 -32.84 -17.48
N VAL A 71 -4.14 -33.17 -16.34
CA VAL A 71 -4.21 -32.39 -15.09
C VAL A 71 -3.64 -31.00 -15.28
N ASP A 72 -2.47 -30.88 -15.92
CA ASP A 72 -1.79 -29.58 -16.10
C ASP A 72 -2.56 -28.66 -17.05
N ALA A 73 -3.30 -29.21 -18.03
CA ALA A 73 -4.20 -28.41 -18.87
C ALA A 73 -5.34 -27.78 -18.09
N TYR A 74 -5.96 -28.54 -17.15
CA TYR A 74 -6.98 -27.98 -16.24
C TYR A 74 -6.41 -26.89 -15.33
N LEU A 75 -5.20 -27.08 -14.78
CA LEU A 75 -4.56 -26.05 -13.97
C LEU A 75 -4.27 -24.79 -14.77
N THR A 76 -3.78 -24.94 -16.02
CA THR A 76 -3.52 -23.78 -16.89
C THR A 76 -4.79 -23.02 -17.21
N VAL A 77 -5.89 -23.73 -17.55
CA VAL A 77 -7.20 -23.10 -17.76
C VAL A 77 -7.70 -22.42 -16.47
N ALA A 78 -7.53 -23.06 -15.32
CA ALA A 78 -7.93 -22.49 -14.04
C ALA A 78 -7.22 -21.16 -13.75
N TRP A 79 -5.90 -21.10 -13.92
CA TRP A 79 -5.13 -19.87 -13.73
C TRP A 79 -5.45 -18.79 -14.76
N ALA A 80 -5.60 -19.18 -16.03
CA ALA A 80 -5.94 -18.23 -17.10
C ALA A 80 -7.34 -17.65 -16.91
N SER A 81 -8.34 -18.46 -16.55
CA SER A 81 -9.70 -18.02 -16.21
C SER A 81 -9.70 -17.09 -14.98
N ALA A 82 -8.88 -17.41 -13.97
CA ALA A 82 -8.70 -16.57 -12.81
C ALA A 82 -8.14 -15.18 -13.20
N GLY A 83 -7.16 -15.12 -14.09
CA GLY A 83 -6.58 -13.89 -14.61
C GLY A 83 -7.60 -13.01 -15.35
N LEU A 84 -8.59 -13.61 -16.01
CA LEU A 84 -9.69 -12.92 -16.68
C LEU A 84 -10.89 -12.61 -15.76
N GLY A 85 -10.85 -13.06 -14.50
CA GLY A 85 -11.93 -12.85 -13.53
C GLY A 85 -13.09 -13.85 -13.64
N ASP A 86 -12.97 -14.89 -14.45
CA ASP A 86 -13.95 -15.98 -14.53
C ASP A 86 -13.74 -16.99 -13.39
N LYS A 87 -14.31 -16.63 -12.23
CA LYS A 87 -14.23 -17.42 -11.00
C LYS A 87 -14.81 -18.83 -11.17
N ASP A 88 -15.94 -18.95 -11.86
CA ASP A 88 -16.68 -20.18 -11.92
C ASP A 88 -15.92 -21.22 -12.77
N GLU A 89 -15.37 -20.82 -13.90
CA GLU A 89 -14.53 -21.70 -14.71
C GLU A 89 -13.22 -22.03 -13.99
N ALA A 90 -12.57 -21.06 -13.34
CA ALA A 90 -11.35 -21.26 -12.59
C ALA A 90 -11.51 -22.34 -11.52
N LEU A 91 -12.51 -22.22 -10.66
CA LEU A 91 -12.76 -23.19 -9.60
C LEU A 91 -13.24 -24.56 -10.12
N ARG A 92 -14.05 -24.57 -11.18
CA ARG A 92 -14.48 -25.81 -11.81
C ARG A 92 -13.28 -26.62 -12.36
N CYS A 93 -12.38 -25.96 -13.09
CA CYS A 93 -11.19 -26.60 -13.64
C CYS A 93 -10.21 -27.04 -12.53
N ALA A 94 -9.99 -26.22 -11.50
CA ALA A 94 -9.13 -26.60 -10.39
C ALA A 94 -9.68 -27.80 -9.60
N ARG A 95 -11.00 -27.89 -9.37
CA ARG A 95 -11.63 -29.05 -8.73
C ARG A 95 -11.53 -30.32 -9.59
N GLU A 96 -11.65 -30.18 -10.90
CA GLU A 96 -11.47 -31.30 -11.82
C GLU A 96 -10.02 -31.80 -11.82
N ALA A 97 -9.03 -30.89 -11.75
CA ALA A 97 -7.64 -31.26 -11.57
C ALA A 97 -7.40 -32.08 -10.28
N VAL A 98 -8.01 -31.65 -9.16
CA VAL A 98 -7.96 -32.41 -7.88
C VAL A 98 -8.66 -33.78 -8.00
N ARG A 99 -9.77 -33.86 -8.71
CA ARG A 99 -10.46 -35.15 -8.96
C ARG A 99 -9.57 -36.13 -9.73
N LEU A 100 -8.82 -35.63 -10.72
CA LEU A 100 -7.89 -36.41 -11.52
C LEU A 100 -6.62 -36.80 -10.77
N ALA A 101 -6.12 -35.91 -9.89
CA ALA A 101 -4.88 -36.10 -9.14
C ALA A 101 -5.03 -35.77 -7.65
N PRO A 102 -5.80 -36.56 -6.86
CA PRO A 102 -6.18 -36.22 -5.47
C PRO A 102 -5.02 -36.28 -4.47
N HIS A 103 -3.88 -36.82 -4.83
CA HIS A 103 -2.67 -36.91 -4.02
C HIS A 103 -1.52 -36.04 -4.58
N SER A 104 -1.81 -35.18 -5.52
CA SER A 104 -0.83 -34.24 -6.06
C SER A 104 -0.79 -32.97 -5.24
N THR A 105 0.25 -32.79 -4.44
CA THR A 105 0.47 -31.59 -3.60
C THR A 105 0.34 -30.27 -4.38
N PRO A 106 0.96 -30.10 -5.58
CA PRO A 106 0.78 -28.88 -6.36
C PRO A 106 -0.66 -28.61 -6.77
N VAL A 107 -1.44 -29.65 -7.05
CA VAL A 107 -2.83 -29.53 -7.49
C VAL A 107 -3.74 -29.14 -6.31
N LEU A 108 -3.53 -29.73 -5.13
CA LEU A 108 -4.24 -29.38 -3.91
C LEU A 108 -4.00 -27.92 -3.53
N LEU A 109 -2.74 -27.48 -3.58
CA LEU A 109 -2.36 -26.11 -3.25
C LEU A 109 -2.86 -25.09 -4.30
N ALA A 110 -2.92 -25.47 -5.58
CA ALA A 110 -3.50 -24.62 -6.62
C ALA A 110 -4.99 -24.35 -6.37
N LEU A 111 -5.79 -25.39 -6.04
CA LEU A 111 -7.19 -25.20 -5.68
C LEU A 111 -7.32 -24.38 -4.37
N ALA A 112 -6.53 -24.69 -3.35
CA ALA A 112 -6.55 -23.97 -2.09
C ALA A 112 -6.27 -22.47 -2.28
N LEU A 113 -5.31 -22.10 -3.14
CA LEU A 113 -4.98 -20.71 -3.45
C LEU A 113 -6.13 -19.99 -4.18
N LEU A 114 -6.73 -20.65 -5.19
CA LEU A 114 -7.89 -20.09 -5.90
C LEU A 114 -9.08 -19.88 -4.97
N LEU A 115 -9.36 -20.84 -4.07
CA LEU A 115 -10.41 -20.70 -3.05
C LEU A 115 -10.11 -19.52 -2.12
N ALA A 116 -8.86 -19.36 -1.65
CA ALA A 116 -8.46 -18.28 -0.78
C ALA A 116 -8.61 -16.91 -1.43
N VAL A 117 -8.19 -16.78 -2.70
CA VAL A 117 -8.29 -15.52 -3.46
C VAL A 117 -9.74 -15.11 -3.68
N TYR A 118 -10.63 -16.05 -4.03
CA TYR A 118 -12.00 -15.70 -4.40
C TYR A 118 -12.99 -15.63 -3.26
N SER A 119 -12.69 -16.23 -2.11
CA SER A 119 -13.72 -16.44 -1.09
C SER A 119 -13.18 -16.37 0.35
N ALA A 120 -12.12 -15.62 0.58
CA ALA A 120 -11.53 -15.45 1.91
C ALA A 120 -12.51 -14.98 3.00
N GLN A 121 -13.66 -14.43 2.62
CA GLN A 121 -14.71 -13.97 3.55
C GLN A 121 -15.81 -15.03 3.79
N ASP A 122 -15.83 -16.14 3.02
CA ASP A 122 -16.78 -17.24 3.22
C ASP A 122 -16.15 -18.31 4.14
N PRO A 123 -16.69 -18.52 5.35
CA PRO A 123 -16.10 -19.47 6.30
C PRO A 123 -16.03 -20.91 5.78
N ALA A 124 -17.01 -21.35 4.97
CA ALA A 124 -17.04 -22.70 4.42
C ALA A 124 -15.92 -22.90 3.39
N ILE A 125 -15.71 -21.91 2.51
CA ILE A 125 -14.68 -21.96 1.48
C ILE A 125 -13.28 -21.80 2.10
N SER A 126 -13.17 -20.97 3.13
CA SER A 126 -11.93 -20.85 3.91
C SER A 126 -11.57 -22.16 4.62
N ALA A 127 -12.56 -22.90 5.13
CA ALA A 127 -12.33 -24.22 5.73
C ALA A 127 -11.89 -25.26 4.69
N GLU A 128 -12.52 -25.30 3.51
CA GLU A 128 -12.11 -26.16 2.37
C GLU A 128 -10.65 -25.88 1.98
N ALA A 129 -10.26 -24.60 1.87
CA ALA A 129 -8.90 -24.23 1.51
C ALA A 129 -7.86 -24.67 2.57
N LYS A 130 -8.20 -24.55 3.86
CA LYS A 130 -7.34 -25.03 4.97
C LYS A 130 -7.16 -26.54 4.94
N GLU A 131 -8.24 -27.30 4.75
CA GLU A 131 -8.19 -28.75 4.66
C GLU A 131 -7.29 -29.21 3.51
N LEU A 132 -7.36 -28.54 2.36
CA LEU A 132 -6.48 -28.82 1.22
C LEU A 132 -5.01 -28.55 1.52
N VAL A 133 -4.73 -27.45 2.27
CA VAL A 133 -3.37 -27.13 2.73
C VAL A 133 -2.84 -28.20 3.68
N GLU A 134 -3.63 -28.62 4.68
CA GLU A 134 -3.25 -29.67 5.63
C GLU A 134 -2.93 -30.98 4.89
N ARG A 135 -3.79 -31.42 3.98
CA ARG A 135 -3.56 -32.61 3.15
C ARG A 135 -2.28 -32.50 2.29
N ALA A 136 -2.03 -31.33 1.72
CA ALA A 136 -0.84 -31.11 0.90
C ALA A 136 0.44 -31.21 1.73
N VAL A 137 0.44 -30.63 2.94
CA VAL A 137 1.58 -30.70 3.87
C VAL A 137 1.78 -32.12 4.42
N GLU A 138 0.71 -32.86 4.73
CA GLU A 138 0.79 -34.25 5.15
C GLU A 138 1.44 -35.18 4.10
N LEU A 139 1.19 -34.89 2.80
CA LEU A 139 1.79 -35.65 1.71
C LEU A 139 3.29 -35.40 1.55
N THR A 140 3.77 -34.19 1.86
CA THR A 140 5.16 -33.78 1.65
C THR A 140 5.63 -32.83 2.77
N PRO A 141 5.75 -33.31 4.03
CA PRO A 141 5.99 -32.45 5.19
C PRO A 141 7.39 -31.82 5.25
N GLY A 142 8.37 -32.35 4.54
CA GLY A 142 9.75 -31.81 4.49
C GLY A 142 10.04 -30.95 3.26
N ASP A 143 9.03 -30.57 2.48
CA ASP A 143 9.22 -29.77 1.29
C ASP A 143 9.02 -28.28 1.59
N ALA A 144 10.11 -27.51 1.50
CA ALA A 144 10.09 -26.07 1.74
C ALA A 144 9.17 -25.31 0.76
N ASP A 145 9.02 -25.76 -0.49
CA ASP A 145 8.13 -25.11 -1.47
C ASP A 145 6.66 -25.39 -1.17
N VAL A 146 6.35 -26.55 -0.60
CA VAL A 146 5.00 -26.85 -0.08
C VAL A 146 4.65 -25.95 1.09
N HIS A 147 5.57 -25.79 2.03
CA HIS A 147 5.39 -24.83 3.13
C HIS A 147 5.26 -23.38 2.63
N ALA A 148 5.98 -23.00 1.57
CA ALA A 148 5.83 -21.67 0.97
C ALA A 148 4.42 -21.49 0.39
N SER A 149 3.93 -22.45 -0.38
CA SER A 149 2.59 -22.38 -0.96
C SER A 149 1.49 -22.42 0.10
N ALA A 150 1.64 -23.25 1.13
CA ALA A 150 0.75 -23.29 2.29
C ALA A 150 0.69 -21.94 3.02
N ALA A 151 1.86 -21.34 3.27
CA ALA A 151 1.94 -20.02 3.90
C ALA A 151 1.29 -18.92 3.04
N ASP A 152 1.40 -18.97 1.72
CA ASP A 152 0.76 -18.00 0.82
C ASP A 152 -0.77 -18.13 0.87
N VAL A 153 -1.30 -19.34 0.81
CA VAL A 153 -2.76 -19.62 0.96
C VAL A 153 -3.27 -19.07 2.29
N LEU A 154 -2.61 -19.42 3.40
CA LEU A 154 -3.02 -18.99 4.74
C LEU A 154 -2.90 -17.46 4.91
N HIS A 155 -1.92 -16.82 4.27
CA HIS A 155 -1.82 -15.38 4.25
C HIS A 155 -3.02 -14.73 3.53
N GLN A 156 -3.45 -15.27 2.38
CA GLN A 156 -4.64 -14.80 1.66
C GLN A 156 -5.92 -14.97 2.51
N LEU A 157 -6.00 -16.03 3.31
CA LEU A 157 -7.09 -16.26 4.26
C LEU A 157 -7.01 -15.41 5.53
N HIS A 158 -6.02 -14.51 5.64
CA HIS A 158 -5.73 -13.69 6.82
C HIS A 158 -5.36 -14.49 8.08
N GLU A 159 -4.99 -15.76 7.94
CA GLU A 159 -4.52 -16.67 9.01
C GLU A 159 -3.03 -16.46 9.26
N ARG A 160 -2.70 -15.33 9.81
CA ARG A 160 -1.32 -14.87 9.93
C ARG A 160 -0.43 -15.78 10.79
N GLU A 161 -0.94 -16.28 11.90
CA GLU A 161 -0.17 -17.12 12.83
C GLU A 161 0.15 -18.46 12.17
N ALA A 162 -0.82 -19.08 11.51
CA ALA A 162 -0.63 -20.31 10.77
C ALA A 162 0.34 -20.11 9.57
N ALA A 163 0.19 -19.03 8.82
CA ALA A 163 1.13 -18.68 7.75
C ALA A 163 2.57 -18.53 8.26
N GLN A 164 2.76 -17.86 9.41
CA GLN A 164 4.08 -17.72 10.03
C GLN A 164 4.66 -19.06 10.47
N ALA A 165 3.84 -19.97 11.03
CA ALA A 165 4.29 -21.30 11.41
C ALA A 165 4.83 -22.10 10.22
N HIS A 166 4.14 -22.04 9.06
CA HIS A 166 4.63 -22.68 7.83
C HIS A 166 5.90 -22.01 7.29
N VAL A 167 6.00 -20.68 7.36
CA VAL A 167 7.25 -19.98 6.99
C VAL A 167 8.41 -20.44 7.87
N ASP A 168 8.21 -20.56 9.18
CA ASP A 168 9.27 -20.97 10.10
C ASP A 168 9.65 -22.45 9.88
N ALA A 169 8.67 -23.34 9.65
CA ALA A 169 8.92 -24.74 9.32
C ALA A 169 9.68 -24.89 7.99
N GLY A 170 9.24 -24.25 6.92
CA GLY A 170 9.91 -24.36 5.64
C GLY A 170 11.31 -23.73 5.63
N LEU A 171 11.55 -22.64 6.36
CA LEU A 171 12.88 -22.04 6.52
C LEU A 171 13.81 -22.88 7.43
N ALA A 172 13.29 -23.77 8.23
CA ALA A 172 14.10 -24.74 8.95
C ALA A 172 14.65 -25.83 8.00
N GLU A 173 13.89 -26.21 6.99
CA GLU A 173 14.31 -27.17 5.94
C GLU A 173 15.23 -26.51 4.90
N ASP A 174 14.83 -25.34 4.38
CA ASP A 174 15.63 -24.54 3.43
C ASP A 174 15.69 -23.07 3.85
N PRO A 175 16.72 -22.64 4.59
CA PRO A 175 16.89 -21.26 5.03
C PRO A 175 17.07 -20.24 3.88
N ALA A 176 17.40 -20.71 2.68
CA ALA A 176 17.63 -19.90 1.50
C ALA A 176 16.44 -19.88 0.53
N ASN A 177 15.33 -20.57 0.85
CA ASN A 177 14.15 -20.60 0.02
C ASN A 177 13.59 -19.19 -0.20
N GLU A 178 13.63 -18.75 -1.46
CA GLU A 178 13.31 -17.39 -1.84
C GLU A 178 11.82 -17.08 -1.71
N ASN A 179 10.94 -18.07 -1.98
CA ASN A 179 9.49 -17.93 -1.85
C ASN A 179 9.12 -17.72 -0.36
N LEU A 180 9.68 -18.53 0.53
CA LEU A 180 9.48 -18.37 1.97
C LEU A 180 10.02 -17.04 2.50
N LEU A 181 11.20 -16.61 2.05
CA LEU A 181 11.76 -15.30 2.43
C LEU A 181 10.87 -14.15 1.95
N ARG A 182 10.25 -14.28 0.76
CA ARG A 182 9.32 -13.28 0.22
C ARG A 182 8.03 -13.23 1.05
N ILE A 183 7.43 -14.38 1.35
CA ILE A 183 6.21 -14.46 2.19
C ILE A 183 6.49 -13.96 3.60
N LYS A 184 7.64 -14.33 4.19
CA LYS A 184 8.08 -13.79 5.48
C LYS A 184 8.13 -12.26 5.46
N ALA A 185 8.73 -11.68 4.43
CA ALA A 185 8.81 -10.24 4.29
C ALA A 185 7.42 -9.60 4.17
N ARG A 186 6.48 -10.24 3.44
CA ARG A 186 5.08 -9.80 3.32
C ARG A 186 4.38 -9.81 4.67
N LEU A 187 4.46 -10.91 5.42
CA LEU A 187 3.91 -11.04 6.77
C LEU A 187 4.51 -10.02 7.76
N GLU A 188 5.81 -9.74 7.66
CA GLU A 188 6.48 -8.73 8.48
C GLU A 188 6.01 -7.30 8.15
N VAL A 189 5.71 -7.00 6.89
CA VAL A 189 5.13 -5.70 6.46
C VAL A 189 3.74 -5.52 7.04
N ASP A 190 2.88 -6.52 6.91
CA ASP A 190 1.50 -6.49 7.37
C ASP A 190 1.40 -6.43 8.91
N GLY A 191 2.37 -7.02 9.59
CA GLY A 191 2.48 -6.97 11.05
C GLY A 191 3.14 -5.73 11.64
N PHE A 192 3.21 -4.64 10.88
CA PHE A 192 3.87 -3.41 11.30
C PHE A 192 5.38 -3.55 11.61
N HIS A 193 6.00 -4.68 11.26
CA HIS A 193 7.43 -4.95 11.43
C HIS A 193 8.25 -4.60 10.17
N ARG A 194 7.81 -3.61 9.42
CA ARG A 194 8.35 -3.19 8.10
C ARG A 194 9.88 -3.05 8.04
N TYR A 195 10.51 -2.73 9.14
CA TYR A 195 11.98 -2.63 9.20
C TYR A 195 12.68 -3.99 9.31
N ARG A 196 12.00 -5.05 9.78
CA ARG A 196 12.50 -6.43 9.71
C ARG A 196 12.38 -6.92 8.27
N ALA A 197 11.24 -6.72 7.65
CA ALA A 197 11.01 -7.02 6.23
C ALA A 197 12.11 -6.42 5.33
N ALA A 198 12.53 -5.17 5.58
CA ALA A 198 13.61 -4.56 4.83
C ALA A 198 14.95 -5.32 4.94
N ALA A 199 15.22 -5.98 6.06
CA ALA A 199 16.44 -6.79 6.23
C ALA A 199 16.32 -8.13 5.46
N THR A 200 15.16 -8.79 5.52
CA THR A 200 14.84 -10.02 4.77
C THR A 200 14.94 -9.77 3.26
N LEU A 201 14.26 -8.70 2.77
CA LEU A 201 14.28 -8.31 1.36
C LEU A 201 15.67 -7.93 0.85
N ARG A 202 16.50 -7.31 1.70
CA ARG A 202 17.88 -7.00 1.35
C ARG A 202 18.70 -8.27 1.16
N GLY A 203 18.49 -9.30 2.00
CA GLY A 203 19.11 -10.62 1.84
C GLY A 203 18.72 -11.23 0.51
N LEU A 204 17.41 -11.27 0.20
CA LEU A 204 16.86 -11.80 -1.04
C LEU A 204 17.41 -11.07 -2.28
N LEU A 205 17.49 -9.74 -2.25
CA LEU A 205 18.06 -8.94 -3.36
C LEU A 205 19.59 -9.09 -3.47
N GLY A 206 20.25 -9.58 -2.44
CA GLY A 206 21.67 -9.96 -2.48
C GLY A 206 21.92 -11.19 -3.33
N THR A 207 21.02 -12.16 -3.30
CA THR A 207 21.06 -13.39 -4.11
C THR A 207 20.43 -13.17 -5.49
N ARG A 208 19.28 -12.47 -5.55
CA ARG A 208 18.57 -12.16 -6.80
C ARG A 208 18.32 -10.64 -6.95
N PRO A 209 19.26 -9.88 -7.51
CA PRO A 209 19.08 -8.44 -7.76
C PRO A 209 17.94 -8.11 -8.71
N GLY A 210 17.51 -9.07 -9.54
CA GLY A 210 16.43 -8.95 -10.51
C GLY A 210 15.01 -9.14 -9.95
N ASP A 211 14.85 -9.57 -8.68
CA ASP A 211 13.52 -9.81 -8.10
C ASP A 211 12.71 -8.51 -8.03
N ALA A 212 11.72 -8.39 -8.93
CA ALA A 212 10.89 -7.20 -9.08
C ALA A 212 9.99 -6.99 -7.85
N GLU A 213 9.41 -8.06 -7.32
CA GLU A 213 8.52 -8.01 -6.16
C GLU A 213 9.28 -7.56 -4.90
N ALA A 214 10.44 -8.16 -4.62
CA ALA A 214 11.28 -7.75 -3.50
C ALA A 214 11.73 -6.28 -3.61
N ARG A 215 12.04 -5.81 -4.84
CA ARG A 215 12.36 -4.40 -5.09
C ARG A 215 11.18 -3.48 -4.84
N ARG A 216 9.96 -3.88 -5.25
CA ARG A 216 8.72 -3.12 -5.00
C ARG A 216 8.43 -3.02 -3.51
N MET A 217 8.45 -4.14 -2.79
CA MET A 217 8.23 -4.17 -1.35
C MET A 217 9.24 -3.29 -0.60
N LEU A 218 10.52 -3.35 -0.97
CA LEU A 218 11.56 -2.51 -0.36
C LEU A 218 11.34 -1.02 -0.66
N ALA A 219 10.90 -0.69 -1.87
CA ALA A 219 10.54 0.67 -2.25
C ALA A 219 9.33 1.18 -1.45
N SER A 220 8.29 0.36 -1.27
CA SER A 220 7.13 0.73 -0.47
C SER A 220 7.49 1.05 0.98
N ILE A 221 8.40 0.28 1.59
CA ILE A 221 8.90 0.54 2.95
C ILE A 221 9.60 1.90 3.02
N LEU A 222 10.43 2.25 2.02
CA LEU A 222 11.11 3.54 1.94
C LEU A 222 10.09 4.69 1.84
N TRP A 223 9.16 4.61 0.88
CA TRP A 223 8.19 5.67 0.63
C TRP A 223 7.22 5.87 1.79
N ARG A 224 6.71 4.79 2.39
CA ARG A 224 5.87 4.86 3.59
C ARG A 224 6.62 5.47 4.79
N ALA A 225 7.92 5.21 4.92
CA ALA A 225 8.72 5.84 5.97
C ALA A 225 8.87 7.35 5.74
N LEU A 226 9.08 7.78 4.49
CA LEU A 226 9.18 9.20 4.14
C LEU A 226 7.85 9.94 4.29
N LEU A 227 6.73 9.33 3.86
CA LEU A 227 5.39 9.88 4.07
C LEU A 227 5.04 9.99 5.57
N GLY A 228 5.50 9.03 6.38
CA GLY A 228 5.33 9.09 7.83
C GLY A 228 5.98 10.30 8.51
N LEU A 229 7.03 10.89 7.91
CA LEU A 229 7.62 12.14 8.43
C LEU A 229 6.66 13.31 8.33
N VAL A 230 5.84 13.37 7.28
CA VAL A 230 4.80 14.40 7.12
C VAL A 230 3.71 14.22 8.19
N THR A 231 3.32 12.98 8.45
CA THR A 231 2.33 12.66 9.51
C THR A 231 2.80 13.15 10.88
N VAL A 232 4.09 12.95 11.21
CA VAL A 232 4.67 13.46 12.47
C VAL A 232 4.53 14.98 12.56
N LEU A 233 4.76 15.69 11.45
CA LEU A 233 4.61 17.14 11.41
C LEU A 233 3.15 17.58 11.60
N TRP A 234 2.20 16.94 10.93
CA TRP A 234 0.77 17.23 11.11
C TRP A 234 0.32 16.99 12.56
N VAL A 235 0.74 15.88 13.16
CA VAL A 235 0.44 15.60 14.58
C VAL A 235 1.01 16.67 15.50
N TYR A 236 2.23 17.14 15.23
CA TYR A 236 2.84 18.23 15.99
C TYR A 236 2.03 19.53 15.93
N VAL A 237 1.68 19.96 14.70
CA VAL A 237 0.90 21.20 14.51
C VAL A 237 -0.48 21.06 15.16
N LEU A 238 -1.16 19.92 14.93
CA LEU A 238 -2.48 19.64 15.47
C LEU A 238 -2.46 19.66 17.00
N ALA A 239 -1.52 18.97 17.61
CA ALA A 239 -1.37 18.91 19.06
C ALA A 239 -1.06 20.30 19.65
N THR A 240 -0.14 21.05 19.04
CA THR A 240 0.21 22.40 19.53
C THR A 240 -0.97 23.34 19.44
N ALA A 241 -1.68 23.35 18.31
CA ALA A 241 -2.84 24.23 18.12
C ALA A 241 -4.02 23.82 19.03
N THR A 242 -4.32 22.52 19.16
CA THR A 242 -5.39 22.02 20.03
C THR A 242 -5.09 22.32 21.50
N LEU A 243 -3.86 22.07 21.97
CA LEU A 243 -3.47 22.38 23.34
C LEU A 243 -3.55 23.89 23.63
N SER A 244 -3.20 24.74 22.66
CA SER A 244 -3.32 26.19 22.81
C SER A 244 -4.77 26.69 22.90
N MET A 245 -5.73 25.91 22.36
CA MET A 245 -7.16 26.19 22.51
C MET A 245 -7.68 25.85 23.91
N LEU A 246 -7.23 24.73 24.46
CA LEU A 246 -7.83 24.11 25.65
C LEU A 246 -7.13 24.52 26.95
N LEU A 247 -5.80 24.70 26.90
CA LEU A 247 -5.00 24.94 28.10
C LEU A 247 -4.68 26.43 28.34
N PRO A 248 -4.59 26.86 29.61
CA PRO A 248 -3.99 28.13 29.93
C PRO A 248 -2.50 28.11 29.55
N ILE A 249 -1.96 29.28 29.26
CA ILE A 249 -0.63 29.43 28.65
C ILE A 249 0.48 28.86 29.53
N SER A 250 0.36 28.93 30.83
CA SER A 250 1.30 28.32 31.78
C SER A 250 1.38 26.79 31.63
N ALA A 251 0.25 26.13 31.47
CA ALA A 251 0.18 24.67 31.21
C ALA A 251 0.60 24.31 29.78
N LEU A 252 0.31 25.17 28.80
CA LEU A 252 0.71 25.03 27.42
C LEU A 252 2.23 24.96 27.27
N ARG A 253 3.00 25.74 28.01
CA ARG A 253 4.47 25.74 28.00
C ARG A 253 5.04 24.37 28.34
N GLY A 254 4.49 23.73 29.38
CA GLY A 254 4.93 22.36 29.76
C GLY A 254 4.54 21.29 28.77
N ALA A 255 3.26 21.24 28.41
CA ALA A 255 2.73 20.20 27.51
C ALA A 255 3.34 20.28 26.11
N SER A 256 3.48 21.47 25.54
CA SER A 256 4.03 21.65 24.21
C SER A 256 5.56 21.49 24.14
N ALA A 257 6.29 21.64 25.27
CA ALA A 257 7.71 21.32 25.33
C ALA A 257 7.98 19.83 25.00
N VAL A 258 7.09 18.93 25.41
CA VAL A 258 7.18 17.51 25.10
C VAL A 258 7.11 17.29 23.59
N PHE A 259 6.13 17.87 22.91
CA PHE A 259 6.02 17.73 21.45
C PHE A 259 7.17 18.41 20.68
N PHE A 260 7.71 19.49 21.23
CA PHE A 260 8.85 20.19 20.68
C PHE A 260 10.10 19.32 20.60
N VAL A 261 10.31 18.46 21.60
CA VAL A 261 11.42 17.50 21.63
C VAL A 261 11.09 16.24 20.81
N LEU A 262 9.83 15.80 20.84
CA LEU A 262 9.43 14.55 20.16
C LEU A 262 9.60 14.58 18.64
N VAL A 263 9.37 15.73 17.96
CA VAL A 263 9.48 15.84 16.51
C VAL A 263 10.89 15.54 16.02
N PRO A 264 11.97 16.21 16.50
CA PRO A 264 13.33 15.88 16.12
C PRO A 264 13.70 14.42 16.46
N PHE A 265 13.25 13.91 17.62
CA PHE A 265 13.48 12.52 18.01
C PHE A 265 12.78 11.53 17.07
N ALA A 266 11.53 11.78 16.70
CA ALA A 266 10.80 10.93 15.75
C ALA A 266 11.50 10.91 14.37
N TRP A 267 11.91 12.09 13.87
CA TRP A 267 12.66 12.21 12.62
C TRP A 267 14.00 11.47 12.68
N PHE A 268 14.77 11.71 13.75
CA PHE A 268 16.02 11.01 13.97
C PHE A 268 15.83 9.51 14.07
N GLY A 269 14.77 9.07 14.78
CA GLY A 269 14.40 7.66 14.93
C GLY A 269 14.07 7.00 13.59
N VAL A 270 13.25 7.65 12.75
CA VAL A 270 12.93 7.16 11.40
C VAL A 270 14.18 7.12 10.53
N PHE A 271 14.96 8.19 10.49
CA PHE A 271 16.18 8.27 9.70
C PHE A 271 17.25 7.25 10.13
N ARG A 272 17.44 7.08 11.45
CA ARG A 272 18.36 6.08 12.01
C ARG A 272 17.93 4.66 11.65
N LYS A 273 16.61 4.34 11.77
CA LYS A 273 16.06 3.04 11.38
C LYS A 273 16.22 2.79 9.89
N LEU A 274 15.90 3.79 9.07
CA LEU A 274 16.04 3.72 7.61
C LEU A 274 17.50 3.46 7.20
N ARG A 275 18.45 4.25 7.74
CA ARG A 275 19.88 4.12 7.45
C ARG A 275 20.48 2.79 7.92
N ARG A 276 19.99 2.22 9.02
CA ARG A 276 20.47 0.93 9.54
C ARG A 276 19.95 -0.27 8.75
N ARG A 277 18.76 -0.17 8.18
CA ARG A 277 18.05 -1.28 7.54
C ARG A 277 18.11 -1.25 6.02
N LEU A 278 18.21 -0.07 5.42
CA LEU A 278 18.35 0.10 3.97
C LEU A 278 19.79 0.45 3.59
N PRO A 279 20.32 -0.13 2.49
CA PRO A 279 21.65 0.24 2.01
C PRO A 279 21.70 1.74 1.63
N PRO A 280 22.70 2.51 2.06
CA PRO A 280 22.78 3.94 1.75
C PRO A 280 22.90 4.19 0.24
N ARG A 281 23.52 3.27 -0.50
CA ARG A 281 23.57 3.32 -1.98
C ARG A 281 22.16 3.21 -2.58
N TYR A 282 21.32 2.31 -2.08
CA TYR A 282 19.94 2.13 -2.56
C TYR A 282 19.11 3.40 -2.35
N ILE A 283 19.16 4.00 -1.15
CA ILE A 283 18.44 5.25 -0.86
C ILE A 283 18.93 6.37 -1.80
N ARG A 284 20.25 6.53 -1.96
CA ARG A 284 20.83 7.56 -2.82
C ARG A 284 20.42 7.39 -4.27
N THR A 285 20.49 6.16 -4.81
CA THR A 285 20.10 5.88 -6.21
C THR A 285 18.61 6.17 -6.41
N ARG A 286 17.73 5.64 -5.57
CA ARG A 286 16.28 5.86 -5.69
C ARG A 286 15.87 7.34 -5.54
N LEU A 287 16.57 8.12 -4.74
CA LEU A 287 16.30 9.55 -4.62
C LEU A 287 16.91 10.34 -5.79
N ARG A 288 18.11 9.96 -6.28
CA ARG A 288 18.75 10.62 -7.41
C ARG A 288 17.94 10.50 -8.70
N ASP A 289 17.32 9.35 -8.92
CA ASP A 289 16.47 9.09 -10.10
C ASP A 289 15.16 9.91 -10.05
N ARG A 290 14.87 10.56 -8.91
CA ARG A 290 13.62 11.30 -8.67
C ARG A 290 13.87 12.66 -8.01
N PRO A 291 14.28 13.66 -8.78
CA PRO A 291 14.63 14.98 -8.25
C PRO A 291 13.45 15.67 -7.53
N SER A 292 12.20 15.38 -7.94
CA SER A 292 11.01 15.87 -7.25
C SER A 292 10.88 15.36 -5.81
N ALA A 293 11.34 14.13 -5.54
CA ALA A 293 11.34 13.58 -4.17
C ALA A 293 12.41 14.24 -3.30
N VAL A 294 13.59 14.51 -3.88
CA VAL A 294 14.65 15.25 -3.17
C VAL A 294 14.17 16.65 -2.82
N LEU A 295 13.58 17.35 -3.79
CA LEU A 295 13.01 18.68 -3.55
C LEU A 295 11.93 18.64 -2.46
N ALA A 296 11.02 17.67 -2.51
CA ALA A 296 9.98 17.51 -1.50
C ALA A 296 10.56 17.23 -0.10
N LEU A 297 11.65 16.45 0.00
CA LEU A 297 12.33 16.21 1.28
C LEU A 297 13.01 17.45 1.82
N VAL A 298 13.69 18.23 0.96
CA VAL A 298 14.30 19.51 1.33
C VAL A 298 13.22 20.49 1.80
N MET A 299 12.12 20.60 1.05
CA MET A 299 10.95 21.40 1.46
C MET A 299 10.43 20.94 2.81
N LEU A 300 10.28 19.63 3.02
CA LEU A 300 9.76 19.07 4.28
C LEU A 300 10.66 19.39 5.48
N VAL A 301 11.98 19.40 5.32
CA VAL A 301 12.90 19.86 6.37
C VAL A 301 12.67 21.34 6.67
N GLY A 302 12.63 22.20 5.65
CA GLY A 302 12.36 23.63 5.81
C GLY A 302 11.00 23.90 6.48
N VAL A 303 9.95 23.16 6.04
CA VAL A 303 8.61 23.24 6.62
C VAL A 303 8.57 22.82 8.10
N THR A 304 9.35 21.78 8.45
CA THR A 304 9.46 21.35 9.85
C THR A 304 10.10 22.41 10.73
N LEU A 305 11.15 23.07 10.23
CA LEU A 305 11.79 24.19 10.93
C LEU A 305 10.83 25.38 11.08
N LEU A 306 10.03 25.68 10.04
CA LEU A 306 9.02 26.72 10.09
C LEU A 306 7.90 26.39 11.11
N ALA A 307 7.37 25.18 11.10
CA ALA A 307 6.37 24.75 12.07
C ALA A 307 6.92 24.81 13.50
N TRP A 308 8.18 24.44 13.67
CA TRP A 308 8.87 24.53 14.94
C TRP A 308 9.05 25.97 15.40
N LEU A 309 9.46 26.88 14.50
CA LEU A 309 9.55 28.31 14.76
C LEU A 309 8.17 28.89 15.14
N GLY A 310 7.10 28.54 14.41
CA GLY A 310 5.73 28.93 14.74
C GLY A 310 5.33 28.49 16.14
N GLY A 311 5.66 27.27 16.54
CA GLY A 311 5.43 26.78 17.90
C GLY A 311 6.22 27.51 18.97
N VAL A 312 7.44 27.96 18.67
CA VAL A 312 8.23 28.82 19.57
C VAL A 312 7.58 30.19 19.74
N LEU A 313 7.16 30.82 18.64
CA LEU A 313 6.51 32.14 18.68
C LEU A 313 5.20 32.10 19.46
N VAL A 314 4.41 31.05 19.30
CA VAL A 314 3.16 30.86 20.10
C VAL A 314 3.45 30.76 21.60
N ARG A 315 4.58 30.14 21.99
CA ARG A 315 4.98 29.95 23.38
C ARG A 315 5.62 31.21 24.03
N ALA A 316 6.33 31.98 23.21
CA ALA A 316 7.17 33.08 23.74
C ALA A 316 6.37 34.20 24.36
N GLU A 317 5.10 34.38 23.96
CA GLU A 317 4.16 35.36 24.49
C GLU A 317 4.67 36.77 24.64
N LEU A 318 5.65 37.16 23.85
CA LEU A 318 6.25 38.48 23.92
C LEU A 318 5.24 39.58 23.56
N THR A 319 4.40 39.30 22.55
CA THR A 319 3.29 40.19 22.16
C THR A 319 2.18 39.40 21.50
N THR A 320 0.93 39.91 21.53
CA THR A 320 -0.20 39.29 20.82
C THR A 320 0.04 39.18 19.31
N GLY A 321 0.77 40.11 18.74
CA GLY A 321 1.18 40.10 17.34
C GLY A 321 2.11 38.91 17.00
N LEU A 322 3.08 38.61 17.85
CA LEU A 322 3.98 37.47 17.64
C LEU A 322 3.27 36.13 17.81
N VAL A 323 2.33 36.00 18.71
CA VAL A 323 1.51 34.81 18.86
C VAL A 323 0.67 34.57 17.59
N ARG A 324 0.03 35.60 17.05
CA ARG A 324 -0.71 35.51 15.77
C ARG A 324 0.22 35.14 14.64
N LEU A 325 1.40 35.75 14.53
CA LEU A 325 2.43 35.39 13.53
C LEU A 325 2.81 33.91 13.64
N GLY A 326 3.00 33.39 14.85
CA GLY A 326 3.29 31.98 15.09
C GLY A 326 2.24 31.04 14.49
N TYR A 327 0.94 31.34 14.67
CA TYR A 327 -0.12 30.57 14.05
C TYR A 327 -0.14 30.68 12.53
N TRP A 328 0.11 31.83 11.93
CA TRP A 328 0.21 31.99 10.48
C TRP A 328 1.39 31.21 9.91
N VAL A 329 2.53 31.21 10.59
CA VAL A 329 3.70 30.40 10.22
C VAL A 329 3.38 28.91 10.27
N MET A 330 2.66 28.45 11.31
CA MET A 330 2.22 27.06 11.41
C MET A 330 1.22 26.70 10.29
N LEU A 331 0.29 27.58 9.96
CA LEU A 331 -0.67 27.38 8.88
C LEU A 331 0.04 27.23 7.51
N PHE A 332 0.99 28.13 7.22
CA PHE A 332 1.81 28.02 6.03
C PHE A 332 2.63 26.72 5.99
N ALA A 333 3.19 26.33 7.13
CA ALA A 333 3.92 25.06 7.25
C ALA A 333 3.03 23.85 6.94
N VAL A 334 1.77 23.84 7.39
CA VAL A 334 0.83 22.75 7.11
C VAL A 334 0.49 22.65 5.62
N VAL A 335 0.24 23.78 4.95
CA VAL A 335 -0.02 23.81 3.50
C VAL A 335 1.20 23.29 2.73
N ALA A 336 2.40 23.77 3.07
CA ALA A 336 3.63 23.34 2.43
C ALA A 336 3.94 21.85 2.73
N ALA A 337 3.57 21.34 3.91
CA ALA A 337 3.66 19.91 4.24
C ALA A 337 2.73 19.06 3.37
N ALA A 338 1.49 19.51 3.14
CA ALA A 338 0.56 18.83 2.24
C ALA A 338 1.08 18.79 0.80
N LEU A 339 1.65 19.88 0.30
CA LEU A 339 2.30 19.90 -1.02
C LEU A 339 3.50 18.97 -1.09
N SER A 340 4.33 18.91 -0.04
CA SER A 340 5.46 17.99 0.06
C SER A 340 5.01 16.53 0.09
N HIS A 341 3.92 16.23 0.81
CA HIS A 341 3.29 14.91 0.83
C HIS A 341 2.84 14.47 -0.57
N LEU A 342 2.08 15.32 -1.26
CA LEU A 342 1.62 15.04 -2.63
C LEU A 342 2.78 14.88 -3.62
N ALA A 343 3.87 15.61 -3.45
CA ALA A 343 5.06 15.49 -4.29
C ALA A 343 5.80 14.16 -4.04
N LEU A 344 5.93 13.74 -2.77
CA LEU A 344 6.50 12.44 -2.38
C LEU A 344 5.62 11.29 -2.91
N TYR A 345 4.31 11.40 -2.73
CA TYR A 345 3.35 10.43 -3.22
C TYR A 345 3.41 10.30 -4.75
N ARG A 346 3.43 11.42 -5.47
CA ARG A 346 3.62 11.41 -6.94
C ARG A 346 4.94 10.77 -7.36
N ALA A 347 6.02 11.01 -6.61
CA ALA A 347 7.31 10.39 -6.87
C ALA A 347 7.29 8.88 -6.64
N TRP A 348 6.53 8.41 -5.66
CA TRP A 348 6.29 6.99 -5.42
C TRP A 348 5.53 6.37 -6.58
N MET A 349 4.36 6.94 -6.94
CA MET A 349 3.48 6.40 -8.00
C MET A 349 4.13 6.31 -9.38
N ARG A 350 5.00 7.27 -9.75
CA ARG A 350 5.75 7.20 -11.02
C ARG A 350 6.64 5.96 -11.14
N GLY A 351 7.04 5.37 -10.03
CA GLY A 351 7.82 4.13 -10.05
C GLY A 351 6.99 2.86 -10.12
N TYR A 352 5.69 2.97 -9.89
CA TYR A 352 4.74 1.87 -10.04
C TYR A 352 4.21 1.74 -11.47
N ALA A 353 4.21 2.82 -12.24
CA ALA A 353 3.76 2.80 -13.64
C ALA A 353 4.67 1.93 -14.55
N ASP A 354 5.95 1.78 -14.19
CA ASP A 354 6.90 0.93 -14.91
C ASP A 354 6.88 -0.54 -14.43
N GLU A 355 6.18 -0.86 -13.35
CA GLU A 355 6.14 -2.19 -12.73
C GLU A 355 4.68 -2.46 -12.32
N ALA A 356 3.92 -3.12 -13.19
CA ALA A 356 2.47 -3.32 -13.07
C ALA A 356 2.06 -4.22 -11.89
N GLU A 357 1.99 -3.68 -10.66
CA GLU A 357 1.28 -4.35 -9.55
C GLU A 357 0.97 -3.40 -8.38
N HIS A 358 -0.33 -3.31 -8.02
CA HIS A 358 -0.90 -2.24 -7.20
C HIS A 358 -1.15 -2.59 -5.71
N ASP A 359 -0.92 -3.84 -5.27
CA ASP A 359 -1.46 -4.39 -4.01
C ASP A 359 -1.10 -3.65 -2.70
N GLY A 360 0.11 -3.15 -2.55
CA GLY A 360 0.51 -2.50 -1.29
C GLY A 360 0.01 -1.05 -1.13
N HIS A 361 -0.37 -0.41 -2.23
CA HIS A 361 -0.78 0.97 -2.28
C HIS A 361 -2.27 1.12 -1.95
N GLU A 362 -3.13 0.21 -2.44
CA GLU A 362 -4.57 0.25 -2.21
C GLU A 362 -4.91 0.18 -0.72
N THR A 363 -4.25 -0.69 0.04
CA THR A 363 -4.46 -0.80 1.50
C THR A 363 -4.13 0.50 2.22
N TYR A 364 -3.05 1.19 1.83
CA TYR A 364 -2.67 2.47 2.45
C TYR A 364 -3.72 3.56 2.17
N VAL A 365 -4.19 3.65 0.92
CA VAL A 365 -5.19 4.62 0.50
C VAL A 365 -6.56 4.32 1.11
N MET A 366 -6.97 3.04 1.14
CA MET A 366 -8.24 2.63 1.73
C MET A 366 -8.27 2.86 3.23
N VAL A 367 -7.20 2.56 3.97
CA VAL A 367 -7.12 2.90 5.41
C VAL A 367 -7.20 4.41 5.62
N GLY A 368 -6.52 5.19 4.80
CA GLY A 368 -6.61 6.64 4.84
C GLY A 368 -8.04 7.14 4.61
N LEU A 369 -8.72 6.61 3.57
CA LEU A 369 -10.07 7.01 3.19
C LEU A 369 -11.12 6.57 4.23
N VAL A 370 -11.08 5.34 4.69
CA VAL A 370 -12.10 4.74 5.58
C VAL A 370 -11.91 5.16 7.03
N VAL A 371 -10.68 5.37 7.49
CA VAL A 371 -10.39 5.69 8.90
C VAL A 371 -10.14 7.18 9.10
N VAL A 372 -9.28 7.77 8.28
CA VAL A 372 -8.83 9.16 8.48
C VAL A 372 -9.90 10.16 8.09
N VAL A 373 -10.64 9.93 6.99
CA VAL A 373 -11.68 10.87 6.55
C VAL A 373 -12.88 10.88 7.51
N PRO A 374 -13.52 9.74 7.86
CA PRO A 374 -14.61 9.76 8.84
C PRO A 374 -14.14 10.18 10.23
N GLY A 375 -12.98 9.72 10.69
CA GLY A 375 -12.40 10.15 11.97
C GLY A 375 -12.13 11.64 12.01
N GLY A 376 -11.66 12.23 10.91
CA GLY A 376 -11.49 13.66 10.73
C GLY A 376 -12.82 14.42 10.79
N VAL A 377 -13.87 13.92 10.12
CA VAL A 377 -15.21 14.52 10.15
C VAL A 377 -15.81 14.50 11.57
N ILE A 378 -15.70 13.37 12.27
CA ILE A 378 -16.16 13.26 13.67
C ILE A 378 -15.38 14.22 14.57
N LEU A 379 -14.07 14.31 14.40
CA LEU A 379 -13.22 15.22 15.14
C LEU A 379 -13.55 16.69 14.83
N LEU A 380 -13.83 17.02 13.56
CA LEU A 380 -14.30 18.34 13.13
C LEU A 380 -15.62 18.72 13.79
N ALA A 381 -16.58 17.80 13.87
CA ALA A 381 -17.86 18.02 14.53
C ALA A 381 -17.67 18.24 16.04
N ALA A 382 -16.86 17.42 16.70
CA ALA A 382 -16.52 17.57 18.11
C ALA A 382 -15.81 18.91 18.40
N LEU A 383 -14.86 19.30 17.55
CA LEU A 383 -14.17 20.60 17.64
C LEU A 383 -15.10 21.77 17.35
N GLY A 384 -16.09 21.62 16.47
CA GLY A 384 -17.14 22.60 16.24
C GLY A 384 -17.90 22.95 17.52
N ILE A 385 -18.18 21.96 18.37
CA ILE A 385 -18.78 22.16 19.71
C ILE A 385 -17.77 22.83 20.64
N LEU A 386 -16.50 22.39 20.63
CA LEU A 386 -15.44 22.97 21.48
C LEU A 386 -15.10 24.41 21.11
N ARG A 387 -15.48 24.91 19.92
CA ARG A 387 -15.31 26.29 19.50
C ARG A 387 -15.85 27.29 20.50
N PHE A 388 -17.01 27.03 21.10
CA PHE A 388 -17.63 27.88 22.12
C PHE A 388 -16.74 28.07 23.37
N PHE A 389 -15.80 27.12 23.56
CA PHE A 389 -14.85 27.13 24.67
C PHE A 389 -13.44 27.56 24.24
N ALA A 390 -13.21 27.83 22.94
CA ALA A 390 -11.90 28.15 22.43
C ALA A 390 -11.43 29.53 22.86
N ARG A 391 -10.29 29.58 23.53
CA ARG A 391 -9.66 30.83 23.97
C ARG A 391 -8.95 31.58 22.84
N GLN A 392 -8.59 30.88 21.78
CA GLN A 392 -7.80 31.39 20.65
C GLN A 392 -8.46 31.04 19.31
N PRO A 393 -9.19 31.96 18.66
CA PRO A 393 -9.89 31.67 17.42
C PRO A 393 -8.94 31.30 16.24
N VAL A 394 -7.73 31.89 16.23
CA VAL A 394 -6.73 31.58 15.20
C VAL A 394 -6.18 30.15 15.36
N ALA A 395 -6.01 29.66 16.59
CA ALA A 395 -5.62 28.27 16.84
C ALA A 395 -6.67 27.30 16.31
N PHE A 396 -7.95 27.60 16.48
CA PHE A 396 -9.06 26.83 15.91
C PHE A 396 -8.96 26.77 14.38
N ALA A 397 -8.72 27.89 13.71
CA ALA A 397 -8.55 27.93 12.26
C ALA A 397 -7.38 27.04 11.79
N VAL A 398 -6.26 27.02 12.52
CA VAL A 398 -5.10 26.14 12.22
C VAL A 398 -5.51 24.67 12.34
N VAL A 399 -6.22 24.28 13.41
CA VAL A 399 -6.68 22.89 13.59
C VAL A 399 -7.60 22.47 12.45
N MET A 400 -8.61 23.29 12.14
CA MET A 400 -9.58 23.01 11.09
C MET A 400 -8.91 22.87 9.72
N THR A 401 -8.04 23.82 9.37
CA THR A 401 -7.30 23.78 8.09
C THR A 401 -6.39 22.55 8.02
N THR A 402 -5.72 22.18 9.11
CA THR A 402 -4.87 20.99 9.16
C THR A 402 -5.68 19.72 8.88
N LEU A 403 -6.81 19.54 9.55
CA LEU A 403 -7.68 18.37 9.37
C LEU A 403 -8.25 18.31 7.94
N CYS A 404 -8.66 19.45 7.37
CA CYS A 404 -9.14 19.50 5.98
C CYS A 404 -8.05 19.15 4.99
N LEU A 405 -6.82 19.62 5.19
CA LEU A 405 -5.70 19.30 4.31
C LEU A 405 -5.28 17.83 4.41
N ILE A 406 -5.32 17.25 5.61
CA ILE A 406 -5.10 15.81 5.79
C ILE A 406 -6.16 15.02 5.00
N ALA A 407 -7.44 15.31 5.21
CA ALA A 407 -8.53 14.65 4.48
C ALA A 407 -8.40 14.82 2.97
N LEU A 408 -8.09 16.03 2.50
CA LEU A 408 -7.92 16.32 1.07
C LEU A 408 -6.74 15.55 0.47
N THR A 409 -5.61 15.42 1.16
CA THR A 409 -4.46 14.64 0.66
C THR A 409 -4.84 13.18 0.45
N PHE A 410 -5.54 12.56 1.40
CA PHE A 410 -6.00 11.16 1.27
C PHE A 410 -7.05 10.99 0.18
N VAL A 411 -7.97 11.95 -0.01
CA VAL A 411 -8.92 11.92 -1.13
C VAL A 411 -8.20 12.00 -2.47
N VAL A 412 -7.23 12.89 -2.61
CA VAL A 412 -6.42 13.00 -3.84
C VAL A 412 -5.64 11.72 -4.12
N GLU A 413 -5.09 11.07 -3.11
CA GLU A 413 -4.41 9.79 -3.24
C GLU A 413 -5.37 8.67 -3.66
N ALA A 414 -6.54 8.58 -3.02
CA ALA A 414 -7.56 7.60 -3.35
C ALA A 414 -8.04 7.73 -4.80
N VAL A 415 -8.29 8.96 -5.25
CA VAL A 415 -8.71 9.23 -6.63
C VAL A 415 -7.63 8.87 -7.62
N ARG A 416 -6.36 9.17 -7.31
CA ARG A 416 -5.25 8.77 -8.17
C ARG A 416 -5.10 7.26 -8.25
N ALA A 417 -5.27 6.53 -7.14
CA ALA A 417 -5.26 5.07 -7.13
C ALA A 417 -6.41 4.51 -7.98
N LEU A 418 -7.62 5.07 -7.81
CA LEU A 418 -8.81 4.67 -8.58
C LEU A 418 -8.63 4.93 -10.08
N VAL A 419 -8.10 6.10 -10.45
CA VAL A 419 -7.84 6.45 -11.86
C VAL A 419 -6.75 5.57 -12.47
N ALA A 420 -5.72 5.21 -11.72
CA ALA A 420 -4.70 4.28 -12.18
C ALA A 420 -5.27 2.88 -12.49
N ARG A 421 -6.31 2.46 -11.76
CA ARG A 421 -6.98 1.17 -11.96
C ARG A 421 -7.99 1.20 -13.13
N TRP A 422 -8.65 2.34 -13.38
CA TRP A 422 -9.73 2.47 -14.35
C TRP A 422 -9.32 3.21 -15.64
N GLY A 423 -8.11 3.38 -15.83
CA GLY A 423 -7.11 3.95 -16.77
C GLY A 423 -7.52 4.47 -18.14
N GLU A 424 -8.77 4.49 -18.63
CA GLU A 424 -9.03 5.03 -19.99
C GLU A 424 -10.33 5.87 -20.18
N TRP A 425 -11.26 5.88 -19.22
CA TRP A 425 -12.60 6.46 -19.49
C TRP A 425 -12.76 7.94 -19.16
N ILE A 426 -11.98 8.50 -18.25
CA ILE A 426 -12.08 9.94 -17.93
C ILE A 426 -10.66 10.49 -17.68
N GLY A 427 -10.23 11.49 -18.44
CA GLY A 427 -8.90 12.07 -18.32
C GLY A 427 -8.57 12.46 -16.86
N PRO A 428 -7.48 11.91 -16.28
CA PRO A 428 -7.19 12.01 -14.85
C PRO A 428 -7.04 13.44 -14.32
N GLY A 429 -6.70 14.39 -15.20
CA GLY A 429 -6.60 15.81 -14.87
C GLY A 429 -7.96 16.46 -14.55
N LYS A 430 -9.05 16.03 -15.18
CA LYS A 430 -10.37 16.63 -14.96
C LYS A 430 -11.00 16.22 -13.64
N ILE A 431 -10.84 14.95 -13.24
CA ILE A 431 -11.31 14.46 -11.94
C ILE A 431 -10.51 15.11 -10.81
N LEU A 432 -9.17 15.15 -10.95
CA LEU A 432 -8.30 15.79 -9.98
C LEU A 432 -8.61 17.29 -9.84
N ALA A 433 -8.81 17.99 -10.95
CA ALA A 433 -9.20 19.41 -10.93
C ALA A 433 -10.56 19.61 -10.27
N GLY A 434 -11.55 18.75 -10.55
CA GLY A 434 -12.88 18.81 -9.92
C GLY A 434 -12.80 18.59 -8.41
N LEU A 435 -12.03 17.61 -7.94
CA LEU A 435 -11.87 17.33 -6.51
C LEU A 435 -11.06 18.39 -5.77
N LEU A 436 -10.01 18.93 -6.41
CA LEU A 436 -9.28 20.07 -5.86
C LEU A 436 -10.18 21.32 -5.77
N ALA A 437 -11.05 21.54 -6.76
CA ALA A 437 -12.02 22.63 -6.73
C ALA A 437 -13.07 22.43 -5.62
N VAL A 438 -13.61 21.22 -5.45
CA VAL A 438 -14.56 20.90 -4.38
C VAL A 438 -13.88 21.03 -3.00
N GLY A 439 -12.64 20.53 -2.85
CA GLY A 439 -11.86 20.68 -1.62
C GLY A 439 -11.53 22.13 -1.30
N ALA A 440 -11.17 22.94 -2.30
CA ALA A 440 -10.93 24.37 -2.15
C ALA A 440 -12.20 25.14 -1.78
N LEU A 441 -13.33 24.80 -2.40
CA LEU A 441 -14.65 25.40 -2.08
C LEU A 441 -15.11 25.02 -0.66
N ALA A 442 -14.90 23.76 -0.24
CA ALA A 442 -15.20 23.32 1.11
C ALA A 442 -14.31 24.04 2.15
N MET A 443 -13.01 24.20 1.86
CA MET A 443 -12.09 24.96 2.70
C MET A 443 -12.45 26.46 2.74
N ALA A 444 -12.77 27.05 1.61
CA ALA A 444 -13.21 28.45 1.52
C ALA A 444 -14.54 28.66 2.26
N GLY A 445 -15.50 27.74 2.15
CA GLY A 445 -16.76 27.76 2.87
C GLY A 445 -16.57 27.61 4.39
N MET A 446 -15.67 26.73 4.83
CA MET A 446 -15.34 26.60 6.24
C MET A 446 -14.57 27.81 6.77
N TRP A 447 -13.65 28.35 5.98
CA TRP A 447 -12.92 29.57 6.34
C TRP A 447 -13.87 30.78 6.41
N TRP A 448 -14.76 30.93 5.42
CA TRP A 448 -15.81 31.93 5.43
C TRP A 448 -16.73 31.80 6.65
N GLY A 449 -17.20 30.58 6.94
CA GLY A 449 -18.02 30.29 8.11
C GLY A 449 -17.30 30.61 9.44
N THR A 450 -15.99 30.29 9.54
CA THR A 450 -15.19 30.61 10.73
C THR A 450 -14.96 32.09 10.87
N VAL A 451 -14.72 32.86 9.82
CA VAL A 451 -14.51 34.31 9.83
C VAL A 451 -15.82 35.03 10.14
N HIS A 452 -16.91 34.71 9.43
CA HIS A 452 -18.19 35.38 9.66
C HIS A 452 -18.85 35.05 11.00
N LEU A 453 -18.76 33.77 11.42
CA LEU A 453 -19.25 33.40 12.76
C LEU A 453 -18.40 33.95 13.91
N THR A 454 -17.18 34.46 13.65
CA THR A 454 -16.36 35.17 14.65
C THR A 454 -16.62 36.69 14.64
N THR A 455 -17.20 37.21 13.56
CA THR A 455 -17.48 38.66 13.40
C THR A 455 -18.94 39.01 13.62
N ASP A 456 -19.88 38.08 13.40
CA ASP A 456 -21.30 38.40 13.62
C ASP A 456 -21.70 38.23 15.07
N HIS A 457 -22.26 39.32 15.61
CA HIS A 457 -22.90 39.38 16.93
C HIS A 457 -24.04 38.35 16.98
N ILE A 458 -23.95 37.37 17.87
CA ILE A 458 -25.13 36.58 18.24
C ILE A 458 -25.95 37.43 19.15
N PRO A 459 -27.17 37.85 18.80
CA PRO A 459 -28.04 38.63 19.68
C PRO A 459 -28.30 37.85 20.97
N GLY A 460 -27.90 38.37 22.10
CA GLY A 460 -28.16 37.78 23.41
C GLY A 460 -26.98 37.16 24.13
N VAL A 461 -25.78 37.09 23.51
CA VAL A 461 -24.56 36.67 24.22
C VAL A 461 -23.79 37.89 24.71
N PRO A 462 -23.50 38.05 26.01
CA PRO A 462 -22.73 39.18 26.51
C PRO A 462 -21.33 39.20 25.90
N GLN A 463 -20.92 40.35 25.35
CA GLN A 463 -19.56 40.59 24.86
C GLN A 463 -18.56 40.43 26.00
N ARG A 464 -17.90 39.29 26.15
CA ARG A 464 -16.85 39.10 27.16
C ARG A 464 -15.45 39.57 26.71
N TYR A 465 -15.34 40.22 25.57
CA TYR A 465 -14.06 40.74 25.07
C TYR A 465 -14.21 42.19 24.57
N GLY A 466 -14.14 43.14 25.46
CA GLY A 466 -14.06 44.51 25.05
C GLY A 466 -14.39 45.51 26.14
N MET A 467 -13.81 45.38 27.30
CA MET A 467 -13.74 46.48 28.26
C MET A 467 -12.58 46.28 29.23
N GLU A 468 -11.46 46.77 28.81
CA GLU A 468 -10.44 47.29 29.72
C GLU A 468 -9.59 48.27 28.94
N SER A 469 -10.07 49.46 28.78
CA SER A 469 -9.26 50.66 28.62
C SER A 469 -10.17 51.89 28.61
N SER A 470 -10.67 52.29 29.78
CA SER A 470 -10.97 53.68 30.07
C SER A 470 -11.37 53.78 31.52
N VAL A 471 -10.42 54.08 32.36
CA VAL A 471 -10.64 54.82 33.61
C VAL A 471 -9.47 55.79 33.74
N PRO A 472 -9.75 57.01 34.14
CA PRO A 472 -8.98 58.26 33.96
C PRO A 472 -7.64 58.26 34.68
#